data_6369dd3e51214e1b599c7a58497d5932
#
_entry.id   6369dd3e51214e1b599c7a58497d5932
#
_cell.length_a   1.000
_cell.length_b   1.000
_cell.length_c   1.000
_cell.angle_alpha   90.00
_cell.angle_beta   90.00
_cell.angle_gamma   90.00
#
_symmetry.space_group_name_H-M   'P 1'
#
loop_
_entity.id
_entity.type
_entity.pdbx_description
1 polymer ?
#
loop_
_entity_poly.entity_id
_entity_poly.type
_entity_poly.pdbx_seq_one_letter_code
_entity_poly.pdbx_strand_id
1 'polypeptide(L)'
;MKNLISYKLILISLLFAGCQENFLEEPTSSIIDPETLLTSKTGAEVYTVGAYDATRNVIASNWPGWLNIWGVIAVDEVVLPGWSQFKPIYLHTLSPSDNTIRTLWENMYVSLNRVNSVVDRVGAMTEDQISVTDRDKLEAEARFLRAIINFALVSSWENVPLMKNETVSLKNLEVAQSTPQEVYSFIEEDLIFAKNNLESSQGGGKATKGAAQALLGKVYLQMTGHPINDASYFAKSEVELKAVMDSNVYNLMSYYPDIFTLENEQNQEIVFSFGFDGPSMEQGGRIGTLYGPLGTSINGGASGNNWYVNWELAGPATGPGNTGNWSKGKGGKPRNNHPFAQPYTDDDIRSRNNITKTHVNRGYMSGAIWPDDAMFGSIRNEWKGNWKPWKWHNIRPSNWGNDTPLDEAYIRYADVLLMYAEALNGQSKLTQADADMTVNLLRARARLFPDEVKDETLLPNLTVGTQQYNADEILSERRKELCFEGWRRNDLIRNGVYYQAINSSQPVWSNSGNPQPQYTPNEIRWPIPASELQINSKLIQNEGYN
;
A
#
# COMPACT_ATOMS: atom_id res chain seq x y z
N MET A 1 74.18 -26.95 3.95
CA MET A 1 73.11 -27.13 4.96
C MET A 1 72.85 -25.87 5.81
N LYS A 2 73.88 -25.07 6.20
CA LYS A 2 73.68 -23.87 7.01
C LYS A 2 72.80 -22.79 6.34
N ASN A 3 72.88 -22.58 5.03
CA ASN A 3 72.12 -21.56 4.32
C ASN A 3 70.65 -21.92 4.13
N LEU A 4 70.28 -23.22 4.10
CA LEU A 4 68.86 -23.64 3.97
C LEU A 4 68.06 -23.45 5.26
N ILE A 5 68.73 -23.49 6.41
CA ILE A 5 68.11 -23.27 7.72
C ILE A 5 67.82 -21.78 7.93
N SER A 6 68.70 -20.87 7.47
CA SER A 6 68.47 -19.42 7.52
C SER A 6 67.27 -18.98 6.66
N TYR A 7 67.10 -19.54 5.48
CA TYR A 7 65.94 -19.21 4.62
C TYR A 7 64.61 -19.73 5.21
N LYS A 8 64.63 -20.88 5.88
CA LYS A 8 63.43 -21.40 6.55
C LYS A 8 63.03 -20.57 7.76
N LEU A 9 64.00 -20.07 8.51
CA LEU A 9 63.76 -19.18 9.66
C LEU A 9 63.21 -17.80 9.21
N ILE A 10 63.70 -17.23 8.11
CA ILE A 10 63.19 -15.99 7.53
C ILE A 10 61.78 -16.18 6.98
N LEU A 11 61.47 -17.33 6.37
CA LEU A 11 60.11 -17.61 5.84
C LEU A 11 59.08 -17.81 6.98
N ILE A 12 59.50 -18.35 8.12
CA ILE A 12 58.62 -18.54 9.30
C ILE A 12 58.40 -17.20 10.02
N SER A 13 59.41 -16.30 10.08
CA SER A 13 59.22 -14.98 10.67
C SER A 13 58.32 -14.05 9.84
N LEU A 14 58.25 -14.23 8.51
CA LEU A 14 57.34 -13.51 7.65
C LEU A 14 55.88 -13.97 7.79
N LEU A 15 55.63 -15.18 8.29
CA LEU A 15 54.29 -15.69 8.54
C LEU A 15 53.65 -15.16 9.84
N PHE A 16 54.47 -14.65 10.78
CA PHE A 16 53.99 -14.05 12.02
C PHE A 16 53.86 -12.51 11.97
N ALA A 17 54.30 -11.86 10.90
CA ALA A 17 54.17 -10.41 10.74
C ALA A 17 52.82 -9.98 10.12
N GLY A 18 51.90 -10.93 9.84
CA GLY A 18 50.66 -10.68 9.13
C GLY A 18 49.41 -10.53 9.99
N CYS A 19 49.51 -10.65 11.31
CA CYS A 19 48.37 -10.37 12.18
C CYS A 19 48.49 -8.97 12.77
N GLN A 20 48.18 -7.97 11.98
CA GLN A 20 47.72 -6.70 12.56
C GLN A 20 46.26 -6.91 12.94
N GLU A 21 45.91 -6.69 14.20
CA GLU A 21 44.50 -6.77 14.68
C GLU A 21 43.56 -5.88 13.86
N ASN A 22 44.09 -4.81 13.26
CA ASN A 22 43.33 -3.88 12.43
C ASN A 22 43.08 -4.34 10.97
N PHE A 23 43.59 -5.52 10.55
CA PHE A 23 43.32 -6.01 9.17
C PHE A 23 41.88 -6.52 8.97
N LEU A 24 41.19 -6.81 10.08
CA LEU A 24 39.78 -7.22 10.07
C LEU A 24 38.82 -6.09 10.46
N GLU A 25 39.33 -4.91 10.79
CA GLU A 25 38.51 -3.72 10.94
C GLU A 25 38.21 -3.17 9.54
N GLU A 26 37.07 -3.56 9.01
CA GLU A 26 36.51 -2.94 7.81
C GLU A 26 36.39 -1.43 8.11
N PRO A 27 36.97 -0.53 7.28
CA PRO A 27 36.84 0.89 7.54
C PRO A 27 35.36 1.23 7.44
N THR A 28 34.74 1.53 8.57
CA THR A 28 33.32 1.88 8.72
C THR A 28 32.97 3.24 8.08
N SER A 29 33.74 3.68 7.10
CA SER A 29 33.53 4.97 6.42
C SER A 29 32.21 5.08 5.64
N SER A 30 31.48 3.97 5.47
CA SER A 30 30.15 3.94 4.84
C SER A 30 29.01 3.62 5.82
N ILE A 31 29.30 3.25 7.07
CA ILE A 31 28.28 2.99 8.09
C ILE A 31 28.40 4.08 9.15
N ILE A 32 27.42 4.97 9.20
CA ILE A 32 27.34 5.97 10.25
C ILE A 32 26.92 5.25 11.53
N ASP A 33 27.83 5.22 12.52
CA ASP A 33 27.52 4.67 13.84
C ASP A 33 26.40 5.49 14.51
N PRO A 34 25.29 4.86 14.92
CA PRO A 34 24.22 5.55 15.62
C PRO A 34 24.69 6.34 16.84
N GLU A 35 25.68 5.87 17.58
CA GLU A 35 26.23 6.55 18.77
C GLU A 35 26.89 7.89 18.41
N THR A 36 27.51 7.99 17.25
CA THR A 36 28.10 9.25 16.77
C THR A 36 27.06 10.20 16.20
N LEU A 37 25.97 9.68 15.65
CA LEU A 37 24.90 10.45 15.05
C LEU A 37 23.94 11.02 16.12
N LEU A 38 23.54 10.22 17.10
CA LEU A 38 22.56 10.55 18.13
C LEU A 38 23.12 11.41 19.26
N THR A 39 23.90 12.42 18.91
CA THR A 39 24.48 13.40 19.85
C THR A 39 23.78 14.75 19.77
N SER A 40 22.83 14.92 18.84
CA SER A 40 22.12 16.17 18.61
C SER A 40 20.77 15.95 17.95
N LYS A 41 19.89 16.97 18.00
CA LYS A 41 18.61 16.98 17.29
C LYS A 41 18.77 16.67 15.81
N THR A 42 19.70 17.31 15.10
CA THR A 42 19.92 17.07 13.67
C THR A 42 20.29 15.63 13.38
N GLY A 43 21.14 15.03 14.24
CA GLY A 43 21.48 13.60 14.12
C GLY A 43 20.27 12.70 14.32
N ALA A 44 19.41 13.00 15.30
CA ALA A 44 18.18 12.27 15.54
C ALA A 44 17.18 12.40 14.37
N GLU A 45 17.05 13.59 13.77
CA GLU A 45 16.23 13.81 12.58
C GLU A 45 16.71 12.97 11.39
N VAL A 46 18.01 12.94 11.11
CA VAL A 46 18.61 12.10 10.05
C VAL A 46 18.37 10.62 10.34
N TYR A 47 18.54 10.20 11.59
CA TYR A 47 18.32 8.81 11.98
C TYR A 47 16.85 8.38 11.80
N THR A 48 15.91 9.27 12.12
CA THR A 48 14.48 9.04 11.95
C THR A 48 14.08 8.93 10.47
N VAL A 49 14.73 9.65 9.55
CA VAL A 49 14.52 9.49 8.10
C VAL A 49 14.79 8.05 7.66
N GLY A 50 15.76 7.36 8.29
CA GLY A 50 16.00 5.94 8.02
C GLY A 50 14.81 5.02 8.36
N ALA A 51 13.94 5.40 9.32
CA ALA A 51 12.71 4.66 9.60
C ALA A 51 11.64 4.88 8.51
N TYR A 52 11.52 6.10 7.98
CA TYR A 52 10.64 6.37 6.83
C TYR A 52 11.06 5.57 5.60
N ASP A 53 12.36 5.56 5.27
CA ASP A 53 12.89 4.79 4.16
C ASP A 53 12.63 3.30 4.31
N ALA A 54 12.92 2.73 5.49
CA ALA A 54 12.66 1.33 5.78
C ALA A 54 11.17 0.96 5.64
N THR A 55 10.28 1.82 6.13
CA THR A 55 8.83 1.59 6.05
C THR A 55 8.33 1.73 4.61
N ARG A 56 8.76 2.77 3.89
CA ARG A 56 8.44 2.97 2.47
C ARG A 56 8.81 1.74 1.64
N ASN A 57 10.00 1.21 1.85
CA ASN A 57 10.52 0.09 1.07
C ASN A 57 9.75 -1.23 1.24
N VAL A 58 9.01 -1.40 2.32
CA VAL A 58 8.24 -2.62 2.56
C VAL A 58 6.73 -2.43 2.40
N ILE A 59 6.21 -1.23 2.60
CA ILE A 59 4.77 -0.94 2.54
C ILE A 59 4.35 -0.43 1.17
N ALA A 60 5.06 0.57 0.62
CA ALA A 60 4.70 1.20 -0.65
C ALA A 60 5.02 0.32 -1.87
N SER A 61 4.78 0.86 -3.06
CA SER A 61 4.93 0.15 -4.35
C SER A 61 6.38 -0.17 -4.76
N ASN A 62 7.30 -0.19 -3.81
CA ASN A 62 8.59 -0.83 -4.03
C ASN A 62 8.41 -2.36 -3.99
N TRP A 63 9.17 -3.02 -4.82
CA TRP A 63 9.05 -4.46 -4.98
C TRP A 63 9.81 -5.24 -3.89
N PRO A 64 9.16 -6.16 -3.18
CA PRO A 64 7.74 -6.55 -3.14
C PRO A 64 6.96 -5.78 -2.05
N GLY A 65 6.37 -4.62 -2.37
CA GLY A 65 5.63 -3.80 -1.42
C GLY A 65 4.30 -4.42 -0.97
N TRP A 66 3.92 -4.17 0.28
CA TRP A 66 2.71 -4.73 0.88
C TRP A 66 1.42 -4.25 0.19
N LEU A 67 1.32 -2.95 -0.11
CA LEU A 67 0.12 -2.38 -0.73
C LEU A 67 -0.20 -3.03 -2.08
N ASN A 68 0.81 -3.30 -2.90
CA ASN A 68 0.62 -3.90 -4.22
C ASN A 68 0.28 -5.38 -4.15
N ILE A 69 1.00 -6.14 -3.33
CA ILE A 69 0.86 -7.59 -3.28
C ILE A 69 -0.43 -7.96 -2.57
N TRP A 70 -0.61 -7.40 -1.39
CA TRP A 70 -1.68 -7.82 -0.50
C TRP A 70 -3.00 -7.15 -0.80
N GLY A 71 -2.98 -5.83 -0.97
CA GLY A 71 -4.19 -5.03 -1.07
C GLY A 71 -4.84 -5.04 -2.43
N VAL A 72 -4.10 -5.40 -3.50
CA VAL A 72 -4.56 -5.28 -4.88
C VAL A 72 -4.60 -6.61 -5.62
N ILE A 73 -3.59 -7.47 -5.48
CA ILE A 73 -3.51 -8.71 -6.27
C ILE A 73 -4.48 -9.78 -5.77
N ALA A 74 -4.67 -9.87 -4.47
CA ALA A 74 -5.49 -10.92 -3.83
C ALA A 74 -6.97 -10.54 -3.71
N VAL A 75 -7.48 -9.65 -4.55
CA VAL A 75 -8.86 -9.12 -4.45
C VAL A 75 -9.57 -9.07 -5.81
N ASP A 76 -10.79 -8.54 -5.80
CA ASP A 76 -11.66 -8.39 -6.95
C ASP A 76 -11.33 -7.19 -7.87
N GLU A 77 -10.12 -6.64 -7.78
CA GLU A 77 -9.73 -5.46 -8.56
C GLU A 77 -8.91 -5.81 -9.80
N VAL A 78 -7.91 -6.68 -9.67
CA VAL A 78 -7.01 -7.01 -10.77
C VAL A 78 -6.76 -8.51 -10.87
N VAL A 79 -6.38 -8.93 -12.07
CA VAL A 79 -5.90 -10.27 -12.39
C VAL A 79 -4.51 -10.18 -13.01
N LEU A 80 -3.71 -11.24 -12.85
CA LEU A 80 -2.39 -11.34 -13.41
C LEU A 80 -2.37 -12.31 -14.60
N PRO A 81 -2.49 -11.83 -15.83
CA PRO A 81 -2.34 -12.68 -16.99
C PRO A 81 -0.88 -13.06 -17.20
N GLY A 82 -0.62 -14.34 -17.41
CA GLY A 82 0.70 -14.82 -17.80
C GLY A 82 1.63 -15.24 -16.67
N TRP A 83 2.93 -15.23 -16.94
CA TRP A 83 3.97 -15.64 -15.99
C TRP A 83 4.27 -14.51 -15.02
N SER A 84 3.92 -14.73 -13.76
CA SER A 84 4.26 -13.83 -12.68
C SER A 84 4.58 -14.63 -11.43
N GLN A 85 5.60 -14.20 -10.68
CA GLN A 85 5.93 -14.75 -9.36
C GLN A 85 4.79 -14.56 -8.35
N PHE A 86 3.84 -13.67 -8.62
CA PHE A 86 2.65 -13.45 -7.78
C PHE A 86 1.44 -14.29 -8.20
N LYS A 87 1.60 -15.13 -9.24
CA LYS A 87 0.52 -16.02 -9.66
C LYS A 87 -0.03 -16.90 -8.52
N PRO A 88 0.79 -17.44 -7.60
CA PRO A 88 0.28 -18.18 -6.46
C PRO A 88 -0.64 -17.37 -5.55
N ILE A 89 -0.36 -16.06 -5.36
CA ILE A 89 -1.21 -15.17 -4.57
C ILE A 89 -2.58 -15.01 -5.25
N TYR A 90 -2.54 -14.70 -6.53
CA TYR A 90 -3.75 -14.53 -7.34
C TYR A 90 -4.58 -15.81 -7.48
N LEU A 91 -3.92 -16.96 -7.64
CA LEU A 91 -4.58 -18.27 -7.77
C LEU A 91 -4.95 -18.89 -6.41
N HIS A 92 -4.60 -18.26 -5.29
CA HIS A 92 -4.79 -18.83 -3.95
C HIS A 92 -4.14 -20.22 -3.78
N THR A 93 -2.99 -20.37 -4.37
CA THR A 93 -2.17 -21.61 -4.28
C THR A 93 -0.87 -21.36 -3.51
N LEU A 94 -0.90 -20.36 -2.62
CA LEU A 94 0.24 -20.04 -1.78
C LEU A 94 0.66 -21.22 -0.92
N SER A 95 1.96 -21.40 -0.81
CA SER A 95 2.54 -22.39 0.09
C SER A 95 3.57 -21.76 1.03
N PRO A 96 3.87 -22.38 2.17
CA PRO A 96 4.93 -21.89 3.07
C PRO A 96 6.32 -21.76 2.44
N SER A 97 6.57 -22.46 1.33
CA SER A 97 7.82 -22.41 0.59
C SER A 97 7.88 -21.31 -0.49
N ASP A 98 6.82 -20.50 -0.62
CA ASP A 98 6.78 -19.41 -1.61
C ASP A 98 7.79 -18.32 -1.29
N ASN A 99 8.67 -18.04 -2.25
CA ASN A 99 9.74 -17.05 -2.06
C ASN A 99 9.23 -15.62 -1.88
N THR A 100 8.08 -15.29 -2.48
CA THR A 100 7.52 -13.92 -2.39
C THR A 100 7.06 -13.64 -0.97
N ILE A 101 6.36 -14.60 -0.33
CA ILE A 101 5.91 -14.46 1.05
C ILE A 101 7.09 -14.40 2.00
N ARG A 102 8.10 -15.27 1.79
CA ARG A 102 9.32 -15.27 2.57
C ARG A 102 10.02 -13.91 2.51
N THR A 103 10.23 -13.39 1.32
CA THR A 103 10.90 -12.10 1.12
C THR A 103 10.11 -10.96 1.76
N LEU A 104 8.78 -10.95 1.65
CA LEU A 104 7.95 -9.93 2.26
C LEU A 104 8.03 -9.98 3.80
N TRP A 105 7.94 -11.19 4.38
CA TRP A 105 8.08 -11.40 5.82
C TRP A 105 9.44 -10.91 6.34
N GLU A 106 10.53 -11.38 5.74
CA GLU A 106 11.90 -11.00 6.12
C GLU A 106 12.09 -9.49 6.05
N ASN A 107 11.66 -8.84 4.95
CA ASN A 107 11.79 -7.40 4.78
C ASN A 107 10.94 -6.62 5.81
N MET A 108 9.75 -7.09 6.17
CA MET A 108 8.93 -6.45 7.20
C MET A 108 9.62 -6.47 8.56
N TYR A 109 10.22 -7.59 8.96
CA TYR A 109 10.92 -7.67 10.24
C TYR A 109 12.24 -6.91 10.25
N VAL A 110 12.97 -6.87 9.14
CA VAL A 110 14.17 -6.01 9.00
C VAL A 110 13.78 -4.55 9.13
N SER A 111 12.72 -4.13 8.45
CA SER A 111 12.22 -2.74 8.53
C SER A 111 11.69 -2.42 9.92
N LEU A 112 10.95 -3.33 10.54
CA LEU A 112 10.46 -3.18 11.91
C LEU A 112 11.61 -3.01 12.91
N ASN A 113 12.68 -3.79 12.78
CA ASN A 113 13.86 -3.65 13.64
C ASN A 113 14.53 -2.27 13.49
N ARG A 114 14.60 -1.74 12.26
CA ARG A 114 15.12 -0.40 12.01
C ARG A 114 14.24 0.70 12.62
N VAL A 115 12.92 0.55 12.54
CA VAL A 115 11.99 1.48 13.20
C VAL A 115 12.08 1.37 14.73
N ASN A 116 12.16 0.15 15.27
CA ASN A 116 12.38 -0.07 16.69
C ASN A 116 13.66 0.59 17.19
N SER A 117 14.74 0.54 16.40
CA SER A 117 15.99 1.19 16.79
C SER A 117 15.84 2.71 16.92
N VAL A 118 15.00 3.34 16.10
CA VAL A 118 14.70 4.78 16.25
C VAL A 118 13.88 5.03 17.52
N VAL A 119 12.84 4.25 17.77
CA VAL A 119 12.02 4.38 18.99
C VAL A 119 12.88 4.25 20.24
N ASP A 120 13.70 3.19 20.32
CA ASP A 120 14.50 2.90 21.51
C ASP A 120 15.63 3.92 21.71
N ARG A 121 16.39 4.22 20.64
CA ARG A 121 17.61 5.05 20.75
C ARG A 121 17.28 6.54 20.81
N VAL A 122 16.34 7.03 19.99
CA VAL A 122 15.91 8.44 20.07
C VAL A 122 15.15 8.68 21.37
N GLY A 123 14.27 7.76 21.77
CA GLY A 123 13.55 7.84 23.05
C GLY A 123 14.46 7.84 24.28
N ALA A 124 15.66 7.26 24.17
CA ALA A 124 16.68 7.24 25.24
C ALA A 124 17.60 8.47 25.26
N MET A 125 17.53 9.37 24.27
CA MET A 125 18.37 10.57 24.23
C MET A 125 18.10 11.51 25.43
N THR A 126 19.16 12.07 25.98
CA THR A 126 19.11 12.95 27.14
C THR A 126 18.78 14.40 26.76
N GLU A 127 18.36 15.21 27.73
CA GLU A 127 18.05 16.62 27.50
C GLU A 127 19.26 17.46 27.03
N ASP A 128 20.48 17.00 27.31
CA ASP A 128 21.71 17.62 26.79
C ASP A 128 21.88 17.42 25.28
N GLN A 129 21.29 16.37 24.72
CA GLN A 129 21.38 16.01 23.32
C GLN A 129 20.22 16.56 22.49
N ILE A 130 19.01 16.56 23.06
CA ILE A 130 17.78 16.96 22.38
C ILE A 130 16.73 17.43 23.39
N SER A 131 15.90 18.42 23.03
CA SER A 131 14.77 18.79 23.90
C SER A 131 13.75 17.67 24.02
N VAL A 132 13.06 17.58 25.18
CA VAL A 132 12.00 16.58 25.40
C VAL A 132 10.95 16.63 24.29
N THR A 133 10.53 17.84 23.90
CA THR A 133 9.53 18.03 22.84
C THR A 133 10.00 17.49 21.48
N ASP A 134 11.23 17.77 21.08
CA ASP A 134 11.78 17.28 19.82
C ASP A 134 11.99 15.77 19.84
N ARG A 135 12.48 15.24 20.98
CA ARG A 135 12.65 13.80 21.20
C ARG A 135 11.32 13.06 21.06
N ASP A 136 10.32 13.48 21.81
CA ASP A 136 9.00 12.85 21.84
C ASP A 136 8.31 12.95 20.48
N LYS A 137 8.54 14.04 19.72
CA LYS A 137 8.08 14.19 18.34
C LYS A 137 8.74 13.16 17.40
N LEU A 138 10.06 13.02 17.42
CA LEU A 138 10.77 12.07 16.55
C LEU A 138 10.46 10.61 16.93
N GLU A 139 10.33 10.31 18.23
CA GLU A 139 9.84 9.02 18.69
C GLU A 139 8.41 8.76 18.20
N ALA A 140 7.55 9.77 18.21
CA ALA A 140 6.17 9.67 17.73
C ALA A 140 6.10 9.40 16.21
N GLU A 141 6.98 9.99 15.41
CA GLU A 141 7.12 9.67 14.00
C GLU A 141 7.49 8.18 13.82
N ALA A 142 8.48 7.68 14.57
CA ALA A 142 8.88 6.28 14.50
C ALA A 142 7.78 5.33 14.99
N ARG A 143 7.07 5.65 16.07
CA ARG A 143 5.93 4.85 16.56
C ARG A 143 4.79 4.78 15.56
N PHE A 144 4.49 5.87 14.85
CA PHE A 144 3.53 5.88 13.75
C PHE A 144 3.94 4.90 12.64
N LEU A 145 5.22 4.92 12.23
CA LEU A 145 5.74 3.99 11.22
C LEU A 145 5.74 2.54 11.72
N ARG A 146 6.05 2.31 13.01
CA ARG A 146 5.96 1.00 13.65
C ARG A 146 4.55 0.44 13.63
N ALA A 147 3.57 1.29 13.90
CA ALA A 147 2.16 0.94 13.81
C ALA A 147 1.75 0.51 12.41
N ILE A 148 2.23 1.18 11.36
CA ILE A 148 1.98 0.81 9.95
C ILE A 148 2.50 -0.61 9.68
N ILE A 149 3.74 -0.93 10.04
CA ILE A 149 4.32 -2.25 9.78
C ILE A 149 3.59 -3.34 10.57
N ASN A 150 3.32 -3.11 11.87
CA ASN A 150 2.57 -4.09 12.67
C ASN A 150 1.14 -4.28 12.17
N PHE A 151 0.49 -3.22 11.68
CA PHE A 151 -0.85 -3.32 11.07
C PHE A 151 -0.81 -4.16 9.78
N ALA A 152 0.21 -4.00 8.94
CA ALA A 152 0.42 -4.84 7.78
C ALA A 152 0.67 -6.31 8.17
N LEU A 153 1.50 -6.57 9.17
CA LEU A 153 1.80 -7.92 9.68
C LEU A 153 0.54 -8.62 10.21
N VAL A 154 -0.20 -7.99 11.13
CA VAL A 154 -1.40 -8.60 11.73
C VAL A 154 -2.51 -8.78 10.72
N SER A 155 -2.70 -7.84 9.79
CA SER A 155 -3.70 -7.96 8.72
C SER A 155 -3.40 -9.08 7.72
N SER A 156 -2.13 -9.49 7.62
CA SER A 156 -1.67 -10.49 6.66
C SER A 156 -1.59 -11.90 7.26
N TRP A 157 -0.99 -12.03 8.44
CA TRP A 157 -0.70 -13.32 9.05
C TRP A 157 -1.46 -13.58 10.35
N GLU A 158 -2.18 -12.61 10.88
CA GLU A 158 -2.90 -12.63 12.16
C GLU A 158 -1.97 -12.81 13.37
N ASN A 159 -1.57 -14.05 13.65
CA ASN A 159 -0.65 -14.35 14.75
C ASN A 159 0.79 -14.15 14.29
N VAL A 160 1.48 -13.18 14.86
CA VAL A 160 2.84 -12.81 14.46
C VAL A 160 3.73 -12.55 15.66
N PRO A 161 5.05 -12.79 15.59
CA PRO A 161 5.98 -12.33 16.63
C PRO A 161 5.90 -10.81 16.81
N LEU A 162 5.56 -10.36 18.00
CA LEU A 162 5.47 -8.95 18.33
C LEU A 162 6.83 -8.44 18.84
N MET A 163 7.61 -7.84 17.94
CA MET A 163 8.93 -7.28 18.23
C MET A 163 8.77 -5.82 18.68
N LYS A 164 8.81 -5.58 20.00
CA LYS A 164 8.55 -4.25 20.59
C LYS A 164 9.79 -3.34 20.63
N ASN A 165 10.99 -3.92 20.64
CA ASN A 165 12.25 -3.23 20.78
C ASN A 165 13.25 -3.62 19.70
N GLU A 166 14.34 -2.86 19.59
CA GLU A 166 15.47 -3.18 18.72
C GLU A 166 16.10 -4.52 19.11
N THR A 167 16.37 -5.36 18.12
CA THR A 167 17.13 -6.60 18.31
C THR A 167 18.61 -6.30 18.22
N VAL A 168 19.26 -6.20 19.36
CA VAL A 168 20.70 -5.88 19.48
C VAL A 168 21.59 -7.12 19.71
N SER A 169 21.01 -8.30 19.77
CA SER A 169 21.74 -9.53 20.07
C SER A 169 21.15 -10.72 19.30
N LEU A 170 22.03 -11.62 18.85
CA LEU A 170 21.63 -12.88 18.23
C LEU A 170 21.22 -13.97 19.24
N LYS A 171 21.13 -13.64 20.52
CA LYS A 171 20.67 -14.55 21.57
C LYS A 171 19.16 -14.45 21.75
N ASN A 172 18.51 -15.59 21.96
CA ASN A 172 17.05 -15.67 22.24
C ASN A 172 16.17 -15.08 21.11
N LEU A 173 16.53 -15.34 19.85
CA LEU A 173 15.79 -14.87 18.69
C LEU A 173 14.45 -15.60 18.48
N GLU A 174 14.25 -16.75 19.15
CA GLU A 174 12.98 -17.46 19.08
C GLU A 174 11.90 -16.73 19.89
N VAL A 175 11.05 -15.98 19.19
CA VAL A 175 9.91 -15.26 19.76
C VAL A 175 8.62 -15.97 19.35
N ALA A 176 7.74 -16.26 20.33
CA ALA A 176 6.44 -16.82 20.04
C ALA A 176 5.54 -15.79 19.34
N GLN A 177 4.55 -16.29 18.60
CA GLN A 177 3.51 -15.44 18.03
C GLN A 177 2.65 -14.82 19.15
N SER A 178 2.32 -13.57 18.99
CA SER A 178 1.29 -12.87 19.74
C SER A 178 -0.06 -13.00 19.04
N THR A 179 -1.12 -12.91 19.80
CA THR A 179 -2.49 -12.89 19.27
C THR A 179 -2.78 -11.59 18.53
N PRO A 180 -3.74 -11.57 17.60
CA PRO A 180 -4.15 -10.33 16.95
C PRO A 180 -4.55 -9.24 17.96
N GLN A 181 -5.23 -9.59 19.05
CA GLN A 181 -5.61 -8.62 20.08
C GLN A 181 -4.39 -7.95 20.73
N GLU A 182 -3.34 -8.71 21.04
CA GLU A 182 -2.09 -8.15 21.60
C GLU A 182 -1.39 -7.22 20.62
N VAL A 183 -1.35 -7.59 19.33
CA VAL A 183 -0.74 -6.77 18.29
C VAL A 183 -1.54 -5.49 18.07
N TYR A 184 -2.88 -5.57 17.99
CA TYR A 184 -3.73 -4.38 17.84
C TYR A 184 -3.65 -3.46 19.07
N SER A 185 -3.56 -4.01 20.28
CA SER A 185 -3.35 -3.19 21.49
C SER A 185 -2.03 -2.44 21.45
N PHE A 186 -0.97 -3.06 20.94
CA PHE A 186 0.33 -2.39 20.78
C PHE A 186 0.30 -1.31 19.71
N ILE A 187 -0.40 -1.54 18.59
CA ILE A 187 -0.64 -0.53 17.55
C ILE A 187 -1.43 0.67 18.13
N GLU A 188 -2.46 0.40 18.94
CA GLU A 188 -3.25 1.43 19.63
C GLU A 188 -2.35 2.30 20.53
N GLU A 189 -1.48 1.68 21.35
CA GLU A 189 -0.52 2.38 22.21
C GLU A 189 0.40 3.31 21.40
N ASP A 190 0.97 2.81 20.32
CA ASP A 190 1.87 3.59 19.44
C ASP A 190 1.14 4.78 18.78
N LEU A 191 -0.07 4.56 18.27
CA LEU A 191 -0.84 5.63 17.62
C LEU A 191 -1.39 6.66 18.60
N ILE A 192 -1.72 6.26 19.83
CA ILE A 192 -2.10 7.20 20.90
C ILE A 192 -0.89 8.09 21.26
N PHE A 193 0.29 7.51 21.41
CA PHE A 193 1.50 8.29 21.64
C PHE A 193 1.76 9.24 20.46
N ALA A 194 1.66 8.74 19.22
CA ALA A 194 1.88 9.52 18.02
C ALA A 194 0.94 10.72 17.92
N LYS A 195 -0.38 10.54 18.05
CA LYS A 195 -1.34 11.65 17.96
C LYS A 195 -1.18 12.72 19.03
N ASN A 196 -0.58 12.36 20.18
CA ASN A 196 -0.37 13.28 21.28
C ASN A 196 0.91 14.10 21.14
N ASN A 197 1.91 13.62 20.38
CA ASN A 197 3.22 14.25 20.28
C ASN A 197 3.56 14.76 18.86
N LEU A 198 2.76 14.40 17.84
CA LEU A 198 2.92 14.92 16.50
C LEU A 198 2.22 16.27 16.31
N GLU A 199 2.79 17.11 15.46
CA GLU A 199 2.21 18.40 15.07
C GLU A 199 0.99 18.19 14.15
N SER A 200 0.09 19.16 14.13
CA SER A 200 -1.10 19.13 13.27
C SER A 200 -0.76 19.23 11.78
N SER A 201 0.37 19.85 11.44
CA SER A 201 0.86 20.02 10.08
C SER A 201 2.38 19.96 10.08
N GLN A 202 2.95 19.19 9.15
CA GLN A 202 4.40 19.09 8.93
C GLN A 202 4.66 19.08 7.42
N GLY A 203 5.81 19.63 7.00
CA GLY A 203 6.24 19.58 5.61
C GLY A 203 6.92 18.24 5.25
N GLY A 204 7.06 17.98 3.94
CA GLY A 204 7.91 16.90 3.42
C GLY A 204 7.40 15.47 3.66
N GLY A 205 6.09 15.25 3.66
CA GLY A 205 5.52 13.90 3.79
C GLY A 205 5.69 13.25 5.18
N LYS A 206 6.03 14.04 6.21
CA LYS A 206 6.17 13.54 7.57
C LYS A 206 4.82 13.22 8.21
N ALA A 207 4.83 12.27 9.16
CA ALA A 207 3.66 11.92 9.93
C ALA A 207 3.11 13.10 10.73
N THR A 208 1.79 13.28 10.74
CA THR A 208 1.09 14.36 11.45
C THR A 208 0.14 13.78 12.48
N LYS A 209 -0.34 14.63 13.39
CA LYS A 209 -1.41 14.27 14.32
C LYS A 209 -2.63 13.70 13.58
N GLY A 210 -3.05 14.34 12.49
CA GLY A 210 -4.16 13.87 11.67
C GLY A 210 -3.90 12.53 10.99
N ALA A 211 -2.65 12.27 10.57
CA ALA A 211 -2.26 10.97 10.03
C ALA A 211 -2.36 9.86 11.09
N ALA A 212 -1.88 10.13 12.32
CA ALA A 212 -1.99 9.18 13.42
C ALA A 212 -3.45 8.90 13.82
N GLN A 213 -4.30 9.93 13.87
CA GLN A 213 -5.73 9.79 14.14
C GLN A 213 -6.46 9.02 13.02
N ALA A 214 -6.18 9.34 11.76
CA ALA A 214 -6.78 8.64 10.62
C ALA A 214 -6.40 7.15 10.59
N LEU A 215 -5.12 6.83 10.86
CA LEU A 215 -4.67 5.44 10.95
C LEU A 215 -5.29 4.73 12.17
N LEU A 216 -5.39 5.38 13.32
CA LEU A 216 -6.04 4.81 14.51
C LEU A 216 -7.52 4.52 14.25
N GLY A 217 -8.23 5.45 13.60
CA GLY A 217 -9.60 5.23 13.16
C GLY A 217 -9.74 4.04 12.20
N LYS A 218 -8.81 3.89 11.25
CA LYS A 218 -8.75 2.75 10.33
C LYS A 218 -8.48 1.43 11.06
N VAL A 219 -7.56 1.41 12.01
CA VAL A 219 -7.25 0.24 12.85
C VAL A 219 -8.48 -0.18 13.66
N TYR A 220 -9.16 0.76 14.29
CA TYR A 220 -10.40 0.48 15.01
C TYR A 220 -11.49 -0.09 14.09
N LEU A 221 -11.66 0.46 12.90
CA LEU A 221 -12.58 -0.14 11.93
C LEU A 221 -12.18 -1.57 11.57
N GLN A 222 -10.89 -1.86 11.38
CA GLN A 222 -10.44 -3.23 11.08
C GLN A 222 -10.81 -4.19 12.22
N MET A 223 -10.75 -3.74 13.47
CA MET A 223 -11.09 -4.55 14.66
C MET A 223 -12.60 -4.83 14.79
N THR A 224 -13.47 -4.12 14.05
CA THR A 224 -14.92 -4.45 14.05
C THR A 224 -15.23 -5.73 13.27
N GLY A 225 -14.34 -6.17 12.39
CA GLY A 225 -14.45 -7.42 11.63
C GLY A 225 -13.39 -8.45 12.03
N HIS A 226 -13.24 -9.46 11.19
CA HIS A 226 -12.26 -10.55 11.41
C HIS A 226 -10.83 -10.00 11.57
N PRO A 227 -10.02 -10.53 12.50
CA PRO A 227 -10.30 -11.64 13.42
C PRO A 227 -10.91 -11.22 14.78
N ILE A 228 -10.98 -9.93 15.10
CA ILE A 228 -11.41 -9.42 16.41
C ILE A 228 -12.93 -9.47 16.57
N ASN A 229 -13.68 -9.02 15.56
CA ASN A 229 -15.14 -9.01 15.50
C ASN A 229 -15.82 -8.29 16.70
N ASP A 230 -15.27 -7.15 17.13
CA ASP A 230 -15.83 -6.36 18.22
C ASP A 230 -16.43 -5.04 17.72
N ALA A 231 -17.76 -4.99 17.63
CA ALA A 231 -18.50 -3.81 17.16
C ALA A 231 -18.31 -2.55 18.04
N SER A 232 -17.80 -2.68 19.26
CA SER A 232 -17.54 -1.51 20.13
C SER A 232 -16.50 -0.56 19.54
N TYR A 233 -15.63 -1.06 18.65
CA TYR A 233 -14.61 -0.26 17.98
C TYR A 233 -15.17 0.72 16.94
N PHE A 234 -16.41 0.56 16.47
CA PHE A 234 -17.04 1.59 15.63
C PHE A 234 -17.09 2.95 16.32
N ALA A 235 -17.43 2.98 17.62
CA ALA A 235 -17.48 4.23 18.37
C ALA A 235 -16.09 4.86 18.57
N LYS A 236 -15.06 4.05 18.78
CA LYS A 236 -13.69 4.55 18.87
C LYS A 236 -13.22 5.12 17.52
N SER A 237 -13.54 4.43 16.42
CA SER A 237 -13.22 4.88 15.06
C SER A 237 -13.90 6.20 14.73
N GLU A 238 -15.19 6.35 15.04
CA GLU A 238 -15.95 7.59 14.87
C GLU A 238 -15.23 8.78 15.51
N VAL A 239 -14.77 8.64 16.75
CA VAL A 239 -14.10 9.71 17.50
C VAL A 239 -12.82 10.18 16.81
N GLU A 240 -11.97 9.26 16.39
CA GLU A 240 -10.69 9.61 15.76
C GLU A 240 -10.88 10.22 14.37
N LEU A 241 -11.75 9.65 13.55
CA LEU A 241 -12.01 10.15 12.20
C LEU A 241 -12.73 11.51 12.23
N LYS A 242 -13.67 11.69 13.17
CA LYS A 242 -14.30 13.01 13.38
C LYS A 242 -13.28 14.07 13.76
N ALA A 243 -12.30 13.75 14.60
CA ALA A 243 -11.26 14.68 14.99
C ALA A 243 -10.38 15.12 13.79
N VAL A 244 -10.13 14.21 12.83
CA VAL A 244 -9.44 14.58 11.57
C VAL A 244 -10.30 15.53 10.75
N MET A 245 -11.60 15.27 10.61
CA MET A 245 -12.53 16.13 9.88
C MET A 245 -12.65 17.52 10.52
N ASP A 246 -12.79 17.57 11.84
CA ASP A 246 -12.94 18.82 12.60
C ASP A 246 -11.65 19.66 12.65
N SER A 247 -10.51 19.07 12.36
CA SER A 247 -9.22 19.79 12.31
C SER A 247 -9.17 20.85 11.23
N ASN A 248 -9.96 20.70 10.17
CA ASN A 248 -9.97 21.53 8.96
C ASN A 248 -8.58 21.65 8.29
N VAL A 249 -7.67 20.71 8.54
CA VAL A 249 -6.35 20.64 7.91
C VAL A 249 -6.44 20.04 6.52
N TYR A 250 -7.34 19.06 6.33
CA TYR A 250 -7.48 18.31 5.10
C TYR A 250 -8.81 18.64 4.41
N ASN A 251 -8.82 18.60 3.08
CA ASN A 251 -10.01 18.81 2.27
C ASN A 251 -9.94 17.97 1.00
N LEU A 252 -11.09 17.70 0.38
CA LEU A 252 -11.10 17.07 -0.94
C LEU A 252 -10.51 18.00 -2.00
N MET A 253 -9.77 17.44 -2.94
CA MET A 253 -9.46 18.13 -4.19
C MET A 253 -10.75 18.34 -4.97
N SER A 254 -10.88 19.51 -5.59
CA SER A 254 -12.09 19.87 -6.34
C SER A 254 -12.31 19.00 -7.57
N TYR A 255 -11.22 18.55 -8.21
CA TYR A 255 -11.25 17.72 -9.40
C TYR A 255 -10.49 16.41 -9.16
N TYR A 256 -11.17 15.28 -9.33
CA TYR A 256 -10.63 13.97 -8.96
C TYR A 256 -9.33 13.59 -9.68
N PRO A 257 -9.15 13.80 -10.99
CA PRO A 257 -7.90 13.45 -11.66
C PRO A 257 -6.67 14.19 -11.16
N ASP A 258 -6.83 15.40 -10.62
CA ASP A 258 -5.72 16.23 -10.14
C ASP A 258 -5.05 15.66 -8.88
N ILE A 259 -5.71 14.75 -8.17
CA ILE A 259 -5.14 14.09 -6.97
C ILE A 259 -3.87 13.31 -7.31
N PHE A 260 -3.79 12.75 -8.53
CA PHE A 260 -2.79 11.76 -8.92
C PHE A 260 -1.76 12.31 -9.90
N THR A 261 -1.50 13.61 -9.87
CA THR A 261 -0.51 14.27 -10.75
C THR A 261 0.72 14.68 -9.96
N LEU A 262 1.89 14.73 -10.63
CA LEU A 262 3.15 15.16 -10.02
C LEU A 262 3.10 16.61 -9.53
N GLU A 263 2.36 17.46 -10.24
CA GLU A 263 2.23 18.86 -9.91
C GLU A 263 1.45 19.10 -8.61
N ASN A 264 0.67 18.09 -8.18
CA ASN A 264 -0.20 18.16 -6.99
C ASN A 264 0.20 17.17 -5.90
N GLU A 265 1.43 16.71 -5.88
CA GLU A 265 1.92 15.90 -4.76
C GLU A 265 1.75 16.68 -3.44
N GLN A 266 1.48 15.98 -2.35
CA GLN A 266 1.20 16.58 -1.04
C GLN A 266 0.04 17.58 -1.06
N ASN A 267 -0.95 17.38 -1.95
CA ASN A 267 -2.15 18.21 -2.01
C ASN A 267 -2.99 18.09 -0.71
N GLN A 268 -3.99 18.97 -0.58
CA GLN A 268 -4.83 19.06 0.63
C GLN A 268 -5.64 17.79 0.97
N GLU A 269 -5.75 16.84 0.03
CA GLU A 269 -6.45 15.56 0.27
C GLU A 269 -5.51 14.50 0.83
N ILE A 270 -4.19 14.65 0.74
CA ILE A 270 -3.23 13.69 1.24
C ILE A 270 -3.10 13.82 2.76
N VAL A 271 -3.49 12.78 3.50
CA VAL A 271 -3.33 12.71 4.95
C VAL A 271 -1.97 12.13 5.32
N PHE A 272 -1.55 11.11 4.59
CA PHE A 272 -0.19 10.57 4.66
C PHE A 272 0.17 9.86 3.35
N SER A 273 1.40 10.08 2.89
CA SER A 273 1.98 9.43 1.71
C SER A 273 3.41 8.98 1.97
N PHE A 274 3.86 8.02 1.18
CA PHE A 274 5.27 7.66 1.08
C PHE A 274 5.89 8.46 -0.08
N GLY A 275 6.93 9.24 0.23
CA GLY A 275 7.59 10.10 -0.74
C GLY A 275 8.55 9.35 -1.67
N PHE A 276 8.58 9.75 -2.94
CA PHE A 276 9.48 9.25 -3.98
C PHE A 276 10.01 10.41 -4.83
N ASP A 277 11.33 10.45 -5.05
CA ASP A 277 11.99 11.50 -5.84
C ASP A 277 12.49 11.05 -7.22
N GLY A 278 12.15 9.83 -7.60
CA GLY A 278 12.49 9.26 -8.88
C GLY A 278 13.91 8.68 -9.01
N PRO A 279 14.21 8.08 -10.16
CA PRO A 279 15.43 7.30 -10.36
C PRO A 279 16.72 8.14 -10.35
N SER A 280 16.64 9.43 -10.62
CA SER A 280 17.80 10.32 -10.53
C SER A 280 18.37 10.47 -9.12
N MET A 281 17.54 10.16 -8.11
CA MET A 281 17.90 10.19 -6.69
C MET A 281 17.97 8.77 -6.08
N GLU A 282 17.86 7.72 -6.92
CA GLU A 282 17.74 6.32 -6.47
C GLU A 282 16.54 6.07 -5.54
N GLN A 283 15.50 6.89 -5.66
CA GLN A 283 14.31 6.89 -4.79
C GLN A 283 13.01 6.81 -5.60
N GLY A 284 13.04 6.10 -6.73
CA GLY A 284 11.86 5.93 -7.58
C GLY A 284 10.86 4.90 -7.04
N GLY A 285 9.57 5.29 -7.04
CA GLY A 285 8.45 4.38 -6.80
C GLY A 285 8.05 3.62 -8.05
N ARG A 286 7.19 2.61 -7.89
CA ARG A 286 6.75 1.75 -9.01
C ARG A 286 5.27 1.85 -9.34
N ILE A 287 4.56 2.76 -8.72
CA ILE A 287 3.11 2.86 -8.90
C ILE A 287 2.72 3.08 -10.38
N GLY A 288 3.41 3.97 -11.08
CA GLY A 288 3.17 4.21 -12.50
C GLY A 288 3.56 3.03 -13.40
N THR A 289 4.57 2.26 -13.02
CA THR A 289 5.00 1.06 -13.75
C THR A 289 4.06 -0.11 -13.56
N LEU A 290 3.58 -0.31 -12.33
CA LEU A 290 2.68 -1.42 -12.00
C LEU A 290 1.29 -1.21 -12.58
N TYR A 291 0.77 0.01 -12.50
CA TYR A 291 -0.61 0.35 -12.90
C TYR A 291 -0.70 1.15 -14.19
N GLY A 292 0.44 1.46 -14.82
CA GLY A 292 0.46 2.10 -16.13
C GLY A 292 0.30 1.10 -17.28
N PRO A 293 -0.12 1.56 -18.46
CA PRO A 293 -0.25 0.70 -19.62
C PRO A 293 1.11 0.24 -20.14
N LEU A 294 1.19 -1.02 -20.54
CA LEU A 294 2.39 -1.60 -21.16
C LEU A 294 2.82 -0.88 -22.42
N GLY A 295 4.14 -0.76 -22.58
CA GLY A 295 4.75 -0.34 -23.83
C GLY A 295 4.58 1.13 -24.16
N THR A 296 4.19 1.93 -23.19
CA THR A 296 4.14 3.38 -23.35
C THR A 296 5.53 3.97 -23.13
N SER A 297 5.90 4.94 -23.96
CA SER A 297 7.06 5.79 -23.70
C SER A 297 6.88 6.66 -22.45
N ILE A 298 5.72 6.66 -21.83
CA ILE A 298 5.45 7.26 -20.53
C ILE A 298 6.37 6.67 -19.47
N ASN A 299 6.57 5.36 -19.47
CA ASN A 299 7.41 4.66 -18.49
C ASN A 299 8.85 4.50 -18.98
N GLY A 300 9.40 5.51 -19.67
CA GLY A 300 10.81 5.55 -20.03
C GLY A 300 11.22 4.67 -21.21
N GLY A 301 10.27 4.10 -21.95
CA GLY A 301 10.54 3.49 -23.26
C GLY A 301 11.62 2.43 -23.30
N ALA A 302 11.93 1.75 -22.22
CA ALA A 302 12.86 0.64 -22.22
C ALA A 302 12.27 -0.47 -23.09
N SER A 303 12.65 -0.43 -24.36
CA SER A 303 12.36 -1.47 -25.31
C SER A 303 12.89 -2.79 -24.77
N GLY A 304 12.00 -3.66 -24.33
CA GLY A 304 12.34 -5.02 -23.95
C GLY A 304 11.96 -5.47 -22.56
N ASN A 305 11.62 -4.61 -21.65
CA ASN A 305 11.16 -5.04 -20.33
C ASN A 305 9.64 -5.26 -20.30
N ASN A 306 9.19 -6.23 -21.08
CA ASN A 306 7.84 -6.81 -20.96
C ASN A 306 7.66 -7.63 -19.66
N TRP A 307 8.45 -7.39 -18.64
CA TRP A 307 8.53 -8.20 -17.43
C TRP A 307 7.59 -7.73 -16.33
N TYR A 308 7.07 -6.50 -16.43
CA TYR A 308 6.20 -5.96 -15.43
C TYR A 308 4.75 -6.30 -15.73
N VAL A 309 4.11 -6.70 -14.70
CA VAL A 309 2.82 -7.30 -14.61
C VAL A 309 1.79 -6.55 -15.44
N ASN A 310 1.29 -7.21 -16.47
CA ASN A 310 0.09 -6.82 -17.17
C ASN A 310 -1.10 -7.03 -16.23
N TRP A 311 -1.35 -6.08 -15.38
CA TRP A 311 -2.51 -6.12 -14.53
C TRP A 311 -3.73 -5.85 -15.36
N GLU A 312 -4.70 -6.74 -15.29
CA GLU A 312 -5.99 -6.59 -15.94
C GLU A 312 -7.04 -6.44 -14.85
N LEU A 313 -8.13 -5.75 -15.16
CA LEU A 313 -9.21 -5.62 -14.21
C LEU A 313 -9.89 -6.98 -13.99
N ALA A 314 -10.19 -7.29 -12.73
CA ALA A 314 -10.90 -8.50 -12.38
C ALA A 314 -12.32 -8.51 -12.95
N GLY A 315 -12.72 -9.65 -13.45
CA GLY A 315 -14.07 -9.86 -13.98
C GLY A 315 -14.13 -11.01 -14.97
N PRO A 316 -15.31 -11.60 -15.19
CA PRO A 316 -15.46 -12.68 -16.14
C PRO A 316 -15.08 -12.21 -17.55
N ALA A 317 -14.17 -12.93 -18.19
CA ALA A 317 -13.83 -12.74 -19.59
C ALA A 317 -15.02 -13.01 -20.52
N THR A 318 -16.08 -13.64 -20.01
CA THR A 318 -17.29 -14.04 -20.74
C THR A 318 -18.54 -13.58 -20.01
N GLY A 319 -18.96 -12.35 -20.26
CA GLY A 319 -20.36 -11.97 -20.02
C GLY A 319 -21.24 -12.40 -21.19
N PRO A 320 -22.61 -12.39 -21.07
CA PRO A 320 -23.50 -12.56 -22.19
C PRO A 320 -23.17 -11.50 -23.24
N GLY A 321 -22.64 -11.92 -24.39
CA GLY A 321 -22.17 -11.02 -25.44
C GLY A 321 -20.66 -10.99 -25.67
N ASN A 322 -19.88 -11.77 -24.96
CA ASN A 322 -18.42 -11.89 -25.24
C ASN A 322 -18.16 -12.82 -26.43
N THR A 323 -18.44 -12.34 -27.62
CA THR A 323 -18.04 -12.95 -28.90
C THR A 323 -16.65 -12.44 -29.34
N GLY A 324 -15.78 -12.02 -28.41
CA GLY A 324 -14.50 -11.39 -28.73
C GLY A 324 -14.62 -9.94 -29.26
N ASN A 325 -15.84 -9.46 -29.43
CA ASN A 325 -16.17 -8.09 -29.73
C ASN A 325 -16.86 -7.47 -28.50
N TRP A 326 -16.10 -6.86 -27.64
CA TRP A 326 -16.66 -5.90 -26.69
C TRP A 326 -17.34 -4.82 -27.52
N SER A 327 -18.65 -4.92 -27.62
CA SER A 327 -19.43 -4.08 -28.53
C SER A 327 -19.14 -2.61 -28.24
N LYS A 328 -18.72 -1.91 -29.28
CA LYS A 328 -18.54 -0.47 -29.29
C LYS A 328 -19.88 0.15 -28.88
N GLY A 329 -19.95 0.65 -27.67
CA GLY A 329 -21.03 1.53 -27.34
C GLY A 329 -20.96 2.78 -28.20
N LYS A 330 -22.10 3.37 -28.56
CA LYS A 330 -22.13 4.69 -29.21
C LYS A 330 -21.29 5.65 -28.37
N GLY A 331 -20.23 6.19 -28.95
CA GLY A 331 -19.34 7.12 -28.27
C GLY A 331 -18.00 6.55 -27.75
N GLY A 332 -17.72 5.22 -27.90
CA GLY A 332 -16.40 4.64 -27.57
C GLY A 332 -16.07 4.60 -26.07
N LYS A 333 -17.01 4.87 -25.19
CA LYS A 333 -16.84 4.88 -23.73
C LYS A 333 -16.68 3.47 -23.18
N PRO A 334 -15.89 3.27 -22.09
CA PRO A 334 -15.87 2.02 -21.36
C PRO A 334 -17.29 1.73 -20.90
N ARG A 335 -17.86 0.63 -21.33
CA ARG A 335 -19.22 0.29 -20.93
C ARG A 335 -19.25 -0.80 -19.89
N ASN A 336 -20.24 -0.68 -19.09
CA ASN A 336 -20.74 -1.42 -17.96
C ASN A 336 -20.79 -2.96 -18.09
N ASN A 337 -20.10 -3.57 -19.06
CA ASN A 337 -20.12 -5.01 -19.25
C ASN A 337 -18.93 -5.72 -18.59
N HIS A 338 -17.98 -4.96 -18.04
CA HIS A 338 -16.89 -5.54 -17.27
C HIS A 338 -17.25 -5.45 -15.78
N PRO A 339 -17.19 -6.54 -15.00
CA PRO A 339 -17.63 -6.55 -13.60
C PRO A 339 -16.96 -5.49 -12.73
N PHE A 340 -15.70 -5.18 -12.97
CA PHE A 340 -15.04 -4.08 -12.28
C PHE A 340 -15.62 -2.71 -12.67
N ALA A 341 -15.99 -2.53 -13.94
CA ALA A 341 -16.53 -1.27 -14.45
C ALA A 341 -18.04 -1.11 -14.18
N GLN A 342 -18.77 -2.19 -13.86
CA GLN A 342 -20.21 -2.15 -13.60
C GLN A 342 -20.64 -1.15 -12.52
N PRO A 343 -19.90 -0.95 -11.42
CA PRO A 343 -20.29 0.03 -10.41
C PRO A 343 -20.21 1.48 -10.87
N TYR A 344 -19.48 1.76 -11.95
CA TYR A 344 -19.35 3.10 -12.50
C TYR A 344 -20.44 3.39 -13.53
N THR A 345 -20.93 4.61 -13.50
CA THR A 345 -21.82 5.15 -14.52
C THR A 345 -21.06 6.05 -15.49
N ASP A 346 -21.68 6.38 -16.63
CA ASP A 346 -21.09 7.32 -17.62
C ASP A 346 -20.90 8.73 -17.04
N ASP A 347 -21.58 9.06 -15.95
CA ASP A 347 -21.51 10.34 -15.26
C ASP A 347 -20.54 10.36 -14.07
N ASP A 348 -19.76 9.30 -13.90
CA ASP A 348 -18.72 9.20 -12.89
C ASP A 348 -17.33 9.38 -13.53
N ILE A 349 -16.67 10.51 -13.27
CA ILE A 349 -15.34 10.83 -13.84
C ILE A 349 -14.31 9.77 -13.46
N ARG A 350 -14.48 9.08 -12.33
CA ARG A 350 -13.57 8.05 -11.86
C ARG A 350 -13.52 6.85 -12.81
N SER A 351 -14.62 6.58 -13.56
CA SER A 351 -14.64 5.55 -14.59
C SER A 351 -13.61 5.83 -15.70
N ARG A 352 -13.42 7.11 -16.02
CA ARG A 352 -12.47 7.55 -17.04
C ARG A 352 -11.04 7.64 -16.52
N ASN A 353 -10.88 8.09 -15.26
CA ASN A 353 -9.57 8.26 -14.65
C ASN A 353 -8.95 6.94 -14.18
N ASN A 354 -9.77 5.99 -13.71
CA ASN A 354 -9.26 4.77 -13.08
C ASN A 354 -9.09 3.61 -14.05
N ILE A 355 -9.74 3.66 -15.22
CA ILE A 355 -9.90 2.51 -16.10
C ILE A 355 -9.58 2.88 -17.55
N THR A 356 -8.80 2.07 -18.24
CA THR A 356 -8.64 2.16 -19.69
C THR A 356 -8.87 0.83 -20.38
N LYS A 357 -9.36 0.87 -21.61
CA LYS A 357 -9.51 -0.27 -22.51
C LYS A 357 -8.37 -0.36 -23.54
N THR A 358 -7.41 0.53 -23.49
CA THR A 358 -6.48 0.72 -24.59
C THR A 358 -5.07 0.27 -24.28
N HIS A 359 -4.46 -0.41 -25.25
CA HIS A 359 -3.03 -0.44 -25.42
C HIS A 359 -2.61 0.85 -26.14
N VAL A 360 -1.79 1.64 -25.51
CA VAL A 360 -1.17 2.77 -26.23
C VAL A 360 0.01 2.24 -27.01
N ASN A 361 -0.08 2.33 -28.33
CA ASN A 361 1.02 1.95 -29.21
C ASN A 361 2.18 2.94 -29.03
N ARG A 362 3.43 2.45 -29.04
CA ARG A 362 4.68 3.15 -28.69
C ARG A 362 4.90 4.55 -29.33
N GLY A 363 4.13 4.96 -30.29
CA GLY A 363 4.33 6.21 -31.03
C GLY A 363 3.51 7.42 -30.58
N TYR A 364 2.56 7.27 -29.67
CA TYR A 364 1.54 8.30 -29.48
C TYR A 364 1.70 9.18 -28.23
N MET A 365 2.64 8.88 -27.35
CA MET A 365 2.70 9.53 -26.05
C MET A 365 3.81 10.58 -25.86
N SER A 366 4.49 11.01 -26.89
CA SER A 366 5.44 12.13 -26.77
C SER A 366 4.71 13.47 -26.75
N GLY A 367 4.45 14.00 -25.59
CA GLY A 367 4.18 15.43 -25.41
C GLY A 367 2.73 15.92 -25.38
N ALA A 368 1.72 15.08 -25.45
CA ALA A 368 0.33 15.53 -25.46
C ALA A 368 -0.30 15.50 -24.05
N ILE A 369 -0.85 16.62 -23.63
CA ILE A 369 -1.90 16.69 -22.62
C ILE A 369 -3.12 16.03 -23.26
N TRP A 370 -3.70 15.05 -22.60
CA TRP A 370 -4.83 14.29 -23.12
C TRP A 370 -6.11 15.09 -22.98
N PRO A 371 -6.73 15.56 -24.07
CA PRO A 371 -8.15 15.87 -24.03
C PRO A 371 -8.89 14.53 -23.97
N ASP A 372 -9.80 14.37 -23.06
CA ASP A 372 -10.53 13.14 -22.75
C ASP A 372 -11.10 12.40 -23.98
N ASP A 373 -11.55 13.12 -24.99
CA ASP A 373 -12.13 12.56 -26.20
C ASP A 373 -11.12 12.10 -27.25
N ALA A 374 -9.94 12.69 -27.34
CA ALA A 374 -8.95 12.32 -28.35
C ALA A 374 -8.32 10.95 -28.03
N MET A 375 -8.13 10.62 -26.76
CA MET A 375 -7.58 9.36 -26.32
C MET A 375 -8.56 8.21 -26.59
N PHE A 376 -9.81 8.37 -26.25
CA PHE A 376 -10.85 7.38 -26.50
C PHE A 376 -11.32 7.38 -27.97
N GLY A 377 -11.07 8.47 -28.69
CA GLY A 377 -11.44 8.65 -30.10
C GLY A 377 -10.53 7.95 -31.11
N SER A 378 -9.23 8.01 -30.93
CA SER A 378 -8.24 7.52 -31.92
C SER A 378 -7.84 6.05 -31.75
N ILE A 379 -8.04 5.48 -30.58
CA ILE A 379 -7.60 4.10 -30.26
C ILE A 379 -8.72 3.07 -30.51
N ARG A 380 -9.74 3.46 -31.23
CA ARG A 380 -11.00 2.74 -31.42
C ARG A 380 -10.92 1.44 -32.20
N ASN A 381 -9.88 1.17 -32.93
CA ASN A 381 -10.09 0.27 -34.07
C ASN A 381 -9.45 -1.10 -33.99
N GLU A 382 -8.52 -1.42 -33.11
CA GLU A 382 -7.72 -2.60 -33.37
C GLU A 382 -7.40 -3.56 -32.21
N TRP A 383 -7.91 -3.36 -30.98
CA TRP A 383 -7.51 -4.25 -29.90
C TRP A 383 -8.65 -5.00 -29.21
N LYS A 384 -8.56 -6.33 -29.31
CA LYS A 384 -9.22 -7.31 -28.45
C LYS A 384 -8.53 -7.35 -27.08
N GLY A 385 -8.26 -6.18 -26.49
CA GLY A 385 -7.48 -6.06 -25.29
C GLY A 385 -8.33 -6.05 -24.03
N ASN A 386 -7.77 -6.53 -22.95
CA ASN A 386 -8.36 -6.52 -21.64
C ASN A 386 -8.33 -5.12 -21.02
N TRP A 387 -9.24 -4.86 -20.10
CA TRP A 387 -9.29 -3.61 -19.38
C TRP A 387 -8.10 -3.49 -18.41
N LYS A 388 -7.55 -2.29 -18.26
CA LYS A 388 -6.35 -2.00 -17.47
C LYS A 388 -6.62 -0.96 -16.40
N PRO A 389 -5.93 -1.02 -15.24
CA PRO A 389 -5.84 0.11 -14.34
C PRO A 389 -5.21 1.32 -15.03
N TRP A 390 -5.71 2.53 -14.70
CA TRP A 390 -5.28 3.77 -15.35
C TRP A 390 -5.15 4.95 -14.37
N LYS A 391 -5.35 4.74 -13.10
CA LYS A 391 -5.47 5.78 -12.08
C LYS A 391 -4.29 6.77 -12.06
N TRP A 392 -3.08 6.30 -12.29
CA TRP A 392 -1.86 7.09 -12.31
C TRP A 392 -1.30 7.33 -13.70
N HIS A 393 -2.17 7.52 -14.68
CA HIS A 393 -1.77 7.67 -16.08
C HIS A 393 -1.10 9.01 -16.40
N ASN A 394 -1.30 10.04 -15.60
CA ASN A 394 -0.73 11.37 -15.80
C ASN A 394 0.74 11.50 -15.35
N ILE A 395 1.32 10.44 -14.85
CA ILE A 395 2.75 10.41 -14.53
C ILE A 395 3.52 10.37 -15.84
N ARG A 396 4.35 11.39 -16.09
CA ARG A 396 5.17 11.52 -17.31
C ARG A 396 6.65 11.34 -16.99
N PRO A 397 7.18 10.14 -17.00
CA PRO A 397 8.61 9.95 -16.98
C PRO A 397 9.16 10.14 -18.39
N SER A 398 9.99 11.13 -18.61
CA SER A 398 10.66 11.30 -19.89
C SER A 398 11.88 10.39 -20.06
N ASN A 399 12.48 9.87 -18.97
CA ASN A 399 13.73 9.09 -19.03
C ASN A 399 13.92 8.12 -17.83
N TRP A 400 12.87 7.68 -17.16
CA TRP A 400 12.99 7.06 -15.83
C TRP A 400 12.90 5.53 -15.79
N GLY A 401 13.16 4.85 -16.85
CA GLY A 401 13.16 3.38 -16.81
C GLY A 401 11.84 2.81 -16.27
N ASN A 402 11.89 2.15 -15.12
CA ASN A 402 10.74 1.53 -14.47
C ASN A 402 10.24 2.28 -13.22
N ASP A 403 10.94 3.33 -12.83
CA ASP A 403 10.69 4.04 -11.57
C ASP A 403 10.03 5.38 -11.84
N THR A 404 9.19 5.83 -10.93
CA THR A 404 8.46 7.09 -11.01
C THR A 404 8.67 7.91 -9.74
N PRO A 405 8.69 9.24 -9.82
CA PRO A 405 8.85 10.10 -8.64
C PRO A 405 7.55 10.30 -7.86
N LEU A 406 6.42 9.81 -8.35
CA LEU A 406 5.13 10.07 -7.73
C LEU A 406 5.04 9.50 -6.33
N ASP A 407 4.66 10.35 -5.38
CA ASP A 407 4.33 9.96 -4.02
C ASP A 407 3.14 9.00 -3.98
N GLU A 408 3.23 7.98 -3.14
CA GLU A 408 2.17 6.99 -2.97
C GLU A 408 1.33 7.31 -1.74
N ALA A 409 0.09 7.73 -1.97
CA ALA A 409 -0.84 8.03 -0.91
C ALA A 409 -1.19 6.76 -0.11
N TYR A 410 -0.94 6.79 1.21
CA TYR A 410 -1.31 5.73 2.14
C TYR A 410 -2.68 5.96 2.75
N ILE A 411 -3.00 7.21 3.11
CA ILE A 411 -4.33 7.63 3.57
C ILE A 411 -4.68 8.96 2.89
N ARG A 412 -5.87 9.04 2.30
CA ARG A 412 -6.45 10.26 1.74
C ARG A 412 -7.67 10.72 2.54
N TYR A 413 -8.02 11.98 2.46
CA TYR A 413 -9.19 12.52 3.15
C TYR A 413 -10.51 11.88 2.69
N ALA A 414 -10.61 11.48 1.42
CA ALA A 414 -11.72 10.70 0.91
C ALA A 414 -11.90 9.37 1.68
N ASP A 415 -10.81 8.70 2.04
CA ASP A 415 -10.85 7.49 2.86
C ASP A 415 -11.35 7.79 4.29
N VAL A 416 -10.90 8.90 4.88
CA VAL A 416 -11.39 9.36 6.20
C VAL A 416 -12.91 9.57 6.18
N LEU A 417 -13.44 10.24 5.16
CA LEU A 417 -14.87 10.48 5.01
C LEU A 417 -15.68 9.18 4.91
N LEU A 418 -15.20 8.23 4.09
CA LEU A 418 -15.87 6.94 3.90
C LEU A 418 -15.78 6.06 5.15
N MET A 419 -14.65 6.06 5.84
CA MET A 419 -14.48 5.36 7.12
C MET A 419 -15.39 5.94 8.21
N TYR A 420 -15.55 7.25 8.27
CA TYR A 420 -16.45 7.91 9.21
C TYR A 420 -17.91 7.52 8.96
N ALA A 421 -18.36 7.55 7.69
CA ALA A 421 -19.70 7.08 7.33
C ALA A 421 -19.91 5.61 7.71
N GLU A 422 -18.91 4.75 7.49
CA GLU A 422 -18.95 3.34 7.87
C GLU A 422 -19.05 3.17 9.40
N ALA A 423 -18.27 3.94 10.16
CA ALA A 423 -18.28 3.90 11.63
C ALA A 423 -19.65 4.31 12.20
N LEU A 424 -20.29 5.33 11.64
CA LEU A 424 -21.65 5.73 12.02
C LEU A 424 -22.69 4.67 11.64
N ASN A 425 -22.58 4.12 10.42
CA ASN A 425 -23.49 3.07 9.96
C ASN A 425 -23.40 1.81 10.84
N GLY A 426 -22.18 1.39 11.22
CA GLY A 426 -21.97 0.24 12.11
C GLY A 426 -22.65 0.38 13.47
N GLN A 427 -22.86 1.62 13.94
CA GLN A 427 -23.58 1.95 15.15
C GLN A 427 -25.08 2.25 14.93
N SER A 428 -25.58 2.10 13.70
CA SER A 428 -26.96 2.51 13.30
C SER A 428 -27.24 4.00 13.58
N LYS A 429 -26.21 4.85 13.48
CA LYS A 429 -26.30 6.31 13.73
C LYS A 429 -26.23 7.16 12.47
N LEU A 430 -25.91 6.56 11.30
CA LEU A 430 -25.73 7.32 10.06
C LEU A 430 -27.02 8.08 9.71
N THR A 431 -26.95 9.40 9.64
CA THR A 431 -28.02 10.27 9.21
C THR A 431 -27.85 10.72 7.76
N GLN A 432 -28.90 11.29 7.16
CA GLN A 432 -28.77 11.87 5.80
C GLN A 432 -27.74 13.02 5.78
N ALA A 433 -27.69 13.85 6.82
CA ALA A 433 -26.71 14.93 6.92
C ALA A 433 -25.28 14.38 6.95
N ASP A 434 -25.03 13.26 7.64
CA ASP A 434 -23.71 12.60 7.65
C ASP A 434 -23.37 12.05 6.27
N ALA A 435 -24.32 11.41 5.59
CA ALA A 435 -24.13 10.92 4.23
C ALA A 435 -23.84 12.07 3.24
N ASP A 436 -24.48 13.23 3.42
CA ASP A 436 -24.27 14.41 2.58
C ASP A 436 -22.88 15.04 2.81
N MET A 437 -22.36 14.97 4.03
CA MET A 437 -21.00 15.47 4.39
C MET A 437 -19.88 14.45 4.04
N THR A 438 -20.22 13.25 3.61
CA THR A 438 -19.24 12.17 3.36
C THR A 438 -19.42 11.58 1.96
N VAL A 439 -20.20 10.51 1.83
CA VAL A 439 -20.41 9.78 0.56
C VAL A 439 -20.88 10.70 -0.56
N ASN A 440 -21.84 11.59 -0.28
CA ASN A 440 -22.44 12.46 -1.27
C ASN A 440 -21.49 13.58 -1.72
N LEU A 441 -20.55 14.03 -0.87
CA LEU A 441 -19.48 14.92 -1.31
C LEU A 441 -18.59 14.26 -2.37
N LEU A 442 -18.24 12.99 -2.18
CA LEU A 442 -17.44 12.25 -3.16
C LEU A 442 -18.21 12.06 -4.47
N ARG A 443 -19.53 11.72 -4.40
CA ARG A 443 -20.39 11.61 -5.58
C ARG A 443 -20.55 12.94 -6.30
N ALA A 444 -20.69 14.04 -5.57
CA ALA A 444 -20.74 15.38 -6.14
C ALA A 444 -19.47 15.70 -6.93
N ARG A 445 -18.29 15.44 -6.33
CA ARG A 445 -17.01 15.60 -7.03
C ARG A 445 -16.90 14.68 -8.25
N ALA A 446 -17.37 13.44 -8.13
CA ALA A 446 -17.30 12.46 -9.22
C ALA A 446 -18.16 12.85 -10.45
N ARG A 447 -19.13 13.76 -10.29
CA ARG A 447 -19.93 14.33 -11.37
C ARG A 447 -19.27 15.53 -12.07
N LEU A 448 -18.12 16.00 -11.61
CA LEU A 448 -17.40 17.12 -12.23
C LEU A 448 -16.55 16.64 -13.41
N PHE A 449 -16.85 17.14 -14.59
CA PHE A 449 -16.12 16.91 -15.82
C PHE A 449 -15.53 18.24 -16.31
N PRO A 450 -14.49 18.23 -17.17
CA PRO A 450 -13.84 19.47 -17.60
C PRO A 450 -14.78 20.48 -18.24
N ASP A 451 -15.74 20.01 -19.02
CA ASP A 451 -16.62 20.85 -19.83
C ASP A 451 -18.04 20.98 -19.26
N GLU A 452 -18.41 20.19 -18.28
CA GLU A 452 -19.76 20.14 -17.73
C GLU A 452 -19.82 19.54 -16.33
N VAL A 453 -20.87 19.85 -15.58
CA VAL A 453 -21.24 19.13 -14.35
C VAL A 453 -22.39 18.20 -14.70
N LYS A 454 -22.21 16.91 -14.42
CA LYS A 454 -23.28 15.91 -14.60
C LYS A 454 -24.31 16.05 -13.50
N ASP A 455 -25.56 15.79 -13.85
CA ASP A 455 -26.64 15.75 -12.87
C ASP A 455 -26.62 14.48 -12.01
N GLU A 456 -27.57 14.35 -11.11
CA GLU A 456 -27.66 13.18 -10.22
C GLU A 456 -28.36 11.98 -10.83
N THR A 457 -28.70 12.00 -12.10
CA THR A 457 -29.58 10.98 -12.74
C THR A 457 -28.91 9.63 -12.80
N LEU A 458 -27.59 9.58 -13.13
CA LEU A 458 -26.85 8.33 -13.31
C LEU A 458 -25.88 8.03 -12.16
N LEU A 459 -25.54 9.01 -11.34
CA LEU A 459 -24.79 8.85 -10.10
C LEU A 459 -25.54 9.55 -8.96
N PRO A 460 -26.66 8.98 -8.50
CA PRO A 460 -27.50 9.61 -7.49
C PRO A 460 -26.79 9.71 -6.14
N ASN A 461 -27.20 10.70 -5.35
CA ASN A 461 -26.80 10.79 -3.96
C ASN A 461 -27.29 9.56 -3.17
N LEU A 462 -26.51 9.13 -2.18
CA LEU A 462 -26.95 8.13 -1.21
C LEU A 462 -28.13 8.71 -0.41
N THR A 463 -29.27 8.06 -0.49
CA THR A 463 -30.37 8.26 0.45
C THR A 463 -30.22 7.21 1.55
N VAL A 464 -30.11 7.64 2.80
CA VAL A 464 -29.91 6.74 3.93
C VAL A 464 -31.10 5.82 4.08
N GLY A 465 -30.83 4.53 4.07
CA GLY A 465 -31.82 3.44 4.16
C GLY A 465 -31.53 2.49 5.33
N THR A 466 -31.71 1.19 5.10
CA THR A 466 -31.35 0.18 6.10
C THR A 466 -29.83 0.14 6.31
N GLN A 467 -29.39 -0.31 7.49
CA GLN A 467 -27.97 -0.44 7.82
C GLN A 467 -27.21 -1.27 6.77
N GLN A 468 -27.81 -2.38 6.30
CA GLN A 468 -27.20 -3.23 5.28
C GLN A 468 -27.09 -2.50 3.92
N TYR A 469 -28.17 -1.83 3.49
CA TYR A 469 -28.13 -1.04 2.26
C TYR A 469 -27.04 0.04 2.30
N ASN A 470 -26.95 0.77 3.41
CA ASN A 470 -25.91 1.78 3.58
C ASN A 470 -24.51 1.16 3.56
N ALA A 471 -24.30 0.01 4.20
CA ALA A 471 -23.03 -0.70 4.21
C ALA A 471 -22.60 -1.10 2.78
N ASP A 472 -23.51 -1.65 1.98
CA ASP A 472 -23.27 -2.04 0.59
C ASP A 472 -22.91 -0.82 -0.28
N GLU A 473 -23.62 0.29 -0.11
CA GLU A 473 -23.37 1.54 -0.83
C GLU A 473 -22.01 2.15 -0.44
N ILE A 474 -21.67 2.20 0.83
CA ILE A 474 -20.38 2.71 1.32
C ILE A 474 -19.24 1.82 0.81
N LEU A 475 -19.37 0.50 0.89
CA LEU A 475 -18.36 -0.44 0.40
C LEU A 475 -18.16 -0.35 -1.13
N SER A 476 -19.25 -0.12 -1.87
CA SER A 476 -19.23 0.15 -3.31
C SER A 476 -18.54 1.49 -3.62
N GLU A 477 -18.83 2.53 -2.84
CA GLU A 477 -18.20 3.84 -3.00
C GLU A 477 -16.70 3.79 -2.69
N ARG A 478 -16.30 3.06 -1.64
CA ARG A 478 -14.89 2.80 -1.32
C ARG A 478 -14.16 2.14 -2.49
N ARG A 479 -14.77 1.13 -3.12
CA ARG A 479 -14.19 0.47 -4.30
C ARG A 479 -13.99 1.44 -5.46
N LYS A 480 -14.97 2.31 -5.75
CA LYS A 480 -14.87 3.30 -6.81
C LYS A 480 -13.82 4.36 -6.57
N GLU A 481 -13.73 4.81 -5.33
CA GLU A 481 -12.87 5.91 -4.92
C GLU A 481 -11.42 5.47 -4.69
N LEU A 482 -11.23 4.35 -3.99
CA LEU A 482 -9.94 3.89 -3.47
C LEU A 482 -9.38 2.68 -4.23
N CYS A 483 -9.91 2.34 -5.42
CA CYS A 483 -9.41 1.21 -6.19
C CYS A 483 -7.91 1.34 -6.44
N PHE A 484 -7.23 0.22 -6.39
CA PHE A 484 -5.78 0.07 -6.59
C PHE A 484 -4.89 0.73 -5.52
N GLU A 485 -5.45 1.33 -4.47
CA GLU A 485 -4.69 1.94 -3.37
C GLU A 485 -4.36 0.94 -2.23
N GLY A 486 -4.63 -0.35 -2.43
CA GLY A 486 -4.20 -1.42 -1.53
C GLY A 486 -5.13 -1.72 -0.35
N TRP A 487 -6.30 -1.07 -0.24
CA TRP A 487 -7.18 -1.23 0.93
C TRP A 487 -8.34 -2.21 0.72
N ARG A 488 -8.62 -2.61 -0.52
CA ARG A 488 -9.78 -3.42 -0.87
C ARG A 488 -9.88 -4.73 -0.08
N ARG A 489 -8.75 -5.40 0.14
CA ARG A 489 -8.73 -6.65 0.88
C ARG A 489 -9.19 -6.46 2.34
N ASN A 490 -8.66 -5.44 3.00
CA ASN A 490 -9.03 -5.12 4.37
C ASN A 490 -10.52 -4.76 4.48
N ASP A 491 -11.04 -4.00 3.52
CA ASP A 491 -12.45 -3.64 3.44
C ASP A 491 -13.34 -4.88 3.29
N LEU A 492 -13.00 -5.79 2.38
CA LEU A 492 -13.78 -7.01 2.13
C LEU A 492 -13.76 -7.97 3.32
N ILE A 493 -12.60 -8.16 3.97
CA ILE A 493 -12.46 -9.02 5.15
C ILE A 493 -13.26 -8.45 6.31
N ARG A 494 -13.11 -7.15 6.60
CA ARG A 494 -13.81 -6.46 7.69
C ARG A 494 -15.31 -6.57 7.55
N ASN A 495 -15.83 -6.43 6.32
CA ASN A 495 -17.26 -6.52 6.03
C ASN A 495 -17.76 -7.97 5.85
N GLY A 496 -16.90 -8.99 6.01
CA GLY A 496 -17.28 -10.40 5.92
C GLY A 496 -17.67 -10.89 4.53
N VAL A 497 -17.33 -10.12 3.47
CA VAL A 497 -17.74 -10.40 2.08
C VAL A 497 -16.57 -10.78 1.16
N TYR A 498 -15.40 -11.06 1.72
CA TYR A 498 -14.18 -11.34 0.95
C TYR A 498 -14.37 -12.46 -0.06
N TYR A 499 -14.86 -13.64 0.36
CA TYR A 499 -15.07 -14.78 -0.54
C TYR A 499 -16.11 -14.51 -1.61
N GLN A 500 -17.22 -13.86 -1.23
CA GLN A 500 -18.28 -13.53 -2.17
C GLN A 500 -17.77 -12.60 -3.26
N ALA A 501 -17.03 -11.56 -2.89
CA ALA A 501 -16.47 -10.60 -3.82
C ALA A 501 -15.51 -11.26 -4.82
N ILE A 502 -14.61 -12.10 -4.33
CA ILE A 502 -13.62 -12.77 -5.17
C ILE A 502 -14.26 -13.82 -6.06
N ASN A 503 -15.12 -14.68 -5.53
CA ASN A 503 -15.78 -15.73 -6.32
C ASN A 503 -16.71 -15.16 -7.39
N SER A 504 -17.33 -13.99 -7.15
CA SER A 504 -18.20 -13.32 -8.15
C SER A 504 -17.41 -12.61 -9.24
N SER A 505 -16.15 -12.24 -8.97
CA SER A 505 -15.31 -11.47 -9.89
C SER A 505 -14.29 -12.30 -10.67
N GLN A 506 -14.28 -13.62 -10.48
CA GLN A 506 -13.32 -14.50 -11.15
C GLN A 506 -13.38 -14.38 -12.67
N PRO A 507 -12.25 -14.11 -13.33
CA PRO A 507 -12.17 -14.17 -14.77
C PRO A 507 -12.32 -15.62 -15.22
N VAL A 508 -13.24 -15.86 -16.12
CA VAL A 508 -13.30 -17.14 -16.82
C VAL A 508 -12.18 -17.14 -17.87
N TRP A 509 -10.99 -17.54 -17.47
CA TRP A 509 -9.87 -17.79 -18.39
C TRP A 509 -10.11 -19.11 -19.16
N SER A 510 -11.26 -19.21 -19.82
CA SER A 510 -11.66 -20.44 -20.52
C SER A 510 -10.75 -20.82 -21.70
N ASN A 511 -9.91 -19.92 -22.15
CA ASN A 511 -9.05 -20.18 -23.32
C ASN A 511 -7.61 -20.57 -22.98
N SER A 512 -7.18 -20.57 -21.72
CA SER A 512 -5.80 -20.87 -21.34
C SER A 512 -5.61 -22.17 -20.56
N GLY A 513 -6.70 -22.94 -20.32
CA GLY A 513 -6.62 -24.18 -19.53
C GLY A 513 -6.19 -24.03 -18.07
N ASN A 514 -6.14 -22.80 -17.56
CA ASN A 514 -5.78 -22.56 -16.17
C ASN A 514 -6.99 -22.86 -15.26
N PRO A 515 -6.78 -23.59 -14.15
CA PRO A 515 -7.83 -23.82 -13.19
C PRO A 515 -8.34 -22.51 -12.61
N GLN A 516 -9.64 -22.43 -12.37
CA GLN A 516 -10.24 -21.33 -11.63
C GLN A 516 -9.71 -21.36 -10.20
N PRO A 517 -9.30 -20.22 -9.62
CA PRO A 517 -8.95 -20.17 -8.22
C PRO A 517 -10.15 -20.61 -7.38
N GLN A 518 -9.93 -21.52 -6.46
CA GLN A 518 -10.94 -21.91 -5.46
C GLN A 518 -10.49 -21.37 -4.12
N TYR A 519 -11.31 -20.55 -3.52
CA TYR A 519 -11.03 -19.94 -2.23
C TYR A 519 -11.50 -20.82 -1.09
N THR A 520 -10.63 -21.01 -0.12
CA THR A 520 -10.98 -21.65 1.14
C THR A 520 -11.01 -20.62 2.27
N PRO A 521 -11.78 -20.85 3.35
CA PRO A 521 -11.83 -19.94 4.50
C PRO A 521 -10.47 -19.60 5.12
N ASN A 522 -9.49 -20.49 4.96
CA ASN A 522 -8.16 -20.32 5.56
C ASN A 522 -7.30 -19.25 4.84
N GLU A 523 -7.66 -18.89 3.61
CA GLU A 523 -6.89 -17.96 2.77
C GLU A 523 -7.08 -16.48 3.15
N ILE A 524 -7.85 -16.17 4.17
CA ILE A 524 -7.89 -14.85 4.81
C ILE A 524 -6.52 -14.48 5.36
N ARG A 525 -5.72 -15.46 5.77
CA ARG A 525 -4.37 -15.27 6.28
C ARG A 525 -3.35 -15.98 5.38
N TRP A 526 -2.14 -15.48 5.39
CA TRP A 526 -1.05 -16.06 4.63
C TRP A 526 -0.29 -17.10 5.44
N PRO A 527 0.39 -18.04 4.78
CA PRO A 527 1.22 -18.99 5.48
C PRO A 527 2.44 -18.32 6.12
N ILE A 528 2.83 -18.81 7.28
CA ILE A 528 4.15 -18.49 7.84
C ILE A 528 5.20 -19.14 6.95
N PRO A 529 6.27 -18.41 6.54
CA PRO A 529 7.31 -18.99 5.68
C PRO A 529 7.97 -20.23 6.30
N ALA A 530 8.19 -21.25 5.49
CA ALA A 530 8.78 -22.52 5.97
C ALA A 530 10.17 -22.32 6.57
N SER A 531 10.96 -21.38 6.06
CA SER A 531 12.27 -21.03 6.63
C SER A 531 12.15 -20.54 8.07
N GLU A 532 11.15 -19.72 8.38
CA GLU A 532 10.93 -19.19 9.71
C GLU A 532 10.52 -20.27 10.72
N LEU A 533 9.66 -21.21 10.28
CA LEU A 533 9.28 -22.35 11.12
C LEU A 533 10.46 -23.28 11.42
N GLN A 534 11.47 -23.34 10.54
CA GLN A 534 12.67 -24.14 10.74
C GLN A 534 13.65 -23.53 11.75
N ILE A 535 13.74 -22.20 11.79
CA ILE A 535 14.68 -21.47 12.66
C ILE A 535 14.06 -21.02 13.99
N ASN A 536 12.75 -20.92 14.08
CA ASN A 536 12.03 -20.54 15.30
C ASN A 536 10.98 -21.61 15.64
N SER A 537 11.31 -22.48 16.56
CA SER A 537 10.48 -23.62 16.99
C SER A 537 9.19 -23.20 17.73
N LYS A 538 9.06 -21.94 18.10
CA LYS A 538 7.88 -21.38 18.77
C LYS A 538 6.80 -20.89 17.79
N LEU A 539 7.09 -20.88 16.50
CA LEU A 539 6.12 -20.51 15.49
C LEU A 539 5.20 -21.71 15.16
N ILE A 540 3.94 -21.40 14.97
CA ILE A 540 2.90 -22.35 14.57
C ILE A 540 2.36 -21.92 13.22
N GLN A 541 2.29 -22.84 12.27
CA GLN A 541 1.74 -22.57 10.94
C GLN A 541 0.27 -22.19 11.03
N ASN A 542 -0.14 -21.26 10.19
CA ASN A 542 -1.55 -20.90 10.04
C ASN A 542 -2.35 -22.09 9.50
N GLU A 543 -3.58 -22.23 9.99
CA GLU A 543 -4.48 -23.29 9.57
C GLU A 543 -4.69 -23.30 8.05
N GLY A 544 -4.67 -24.49 7.44
CA GLY A 544 -4.81 -24.68 6.00
C GLY A 544 -3.49 -24.76 5.23
N TYR A 545 -2.34 -24.55 5.90
CA TYR A 545 -1.02 -24.60 5.27
C TYR A 545 -0.09 -25.67 5.86
N ASN A 546 -0.63 -26.64 6.55
CA ASN A 546 0.12 -27.77 7.15
C ASN A 546 0.47 -28.83 6.11
#